data_e8cf406a843fa08a14165747395e49bc
#
_entry.id   e8cf406a843fa08a14165747395e49bc
#
_cell.length_a   1.000
_cell.length_b   1.000
_cell.length_c   1.000
_cell.angle_alpha   90.00
_cell.angle_beta   90.00
_cell.angle_gamma   90.00
#
_symmetry.space_group_name_H-M   'P 1'
#
loop_
_entity.id
_entity.type
_entity.pdbx_description
1 polymer ?
#
loop_
_entity_poly.entity_id
_entity_poly.type
_entity_poly.pdbx_seq_one_letter_code
_entity_poly.pdbx_strand_id
1 'polypeptide(L)'
;DACEQIRKTNDAIYQITGEYPQFLRSPFGSTQKNLDCQMNMIEVLWDVDPRDWEVQNKEKVVNKVMTDVKDGDIILLHDGYDSSMLAAFEIIDRLQAQGYEFVTVDKLIFELP
;
A
#
# COMPACT_ATOMS: atom_id res chain seq x y z
N ASP A 1 -8.81 -9.14 20.38
CA ASP A 1 -9.51 -9.18 19.10
C ASP A 1 -8.90 -8.16 18.12
N ALA A 2 -9.37 -8.18 16.90
CA ALA A 2 -8.81 -7.34 15.84
C ALA A 2 -9.00 -5.84 16.15
N CYS A 3 -10.14 -5.45 16.66
CA CYS A 3 -10.40 -4.04 16.99
C CYS A 3 -9.46 -3.54 18.07
N GLU A 4 -9.17 -4.35 19.08
CA GLU A 4 -8.24 -4.00 20.15
C GLU A 4 -6.83 -3.83 19.59
N GLN A 5 -6.40 -4.72 18.71
CA GLN A 5 -5.09 -4.62 18.07
C GLN A 5 -4.95 -3.35 17.22
N ILE A 6 -5.99 -3.00 16.49
CA ILE A 6 -6.00 -1.77 15.70
C ILE A 6 -5.91 -0.55 16.62
N ARG A 7 -6.67 -0.51 17.72
CA ARG A 7 -6.62 0.60 18.67
C ARG A 7 -5.23 0.75 19.29
N LYS A 8 -4.62 -0.36 19.69
CA LYS A 8 -3.26 -0.32 20.27
C LYS A 8 -2.25 0.24 19.28
N THR A 9 -2.32 -0.18 18.02
CA THR A 9 -1.44 0.33 16.97
C THR A 9 -1.68 1.82 16.75
N ASN A 10 -2.92 2.23 16.65
CA ASN A 10 -3.28 3.64 16.44
C ASN A 10 -2.79 4.53 17.59
N ASP A 11 -2.95 4.05 18.82
CA ASP A 11 -2.50 4.81 19.99
C ASP A 11 -0.99 4.93 20.03
N ALA A 12 -0.27 3.86 19.68
CA ALA A 12 1.20 3.89 19.62
C ALA A 12 1.68 4.90 18.58
N ILE A 13 1.05 4.93 17.41
CA ILE A 13 1.39 5.89 16.35
C ILE A 13 1.08 7.31 16.82
N TYR A 14 -0.06 7.53 17.44
CA TYR A 14 -0.44 8.85 17.96
C TYR A 14 0.57 9.38 18.98
N GLN A 15 1.05 8.53 19.87
CA GLN A 15 2.03 8.95 20.88
C GLN A 15 3.34 9.42 20.27
N ILE A 16 3.70 8.91 19.10
CA ILE A 16 4.93 9.28 18.41
C ILE A 16 4.73 10.47 17.50
N THR A 17 3.63 10.49 16.74
CA THR A 17 3.42 11.47 15.67
C THR A 17 2.47 12.60 16.03
N GLY A 18 1.62 12.41 17.05
CA GLY A 18 0.57 13.38 17.37
C GLY A 18 -0.67 13.27 16.49
N GLU A 19 -0.73 12.28 15.60
CA GLU A 19 -1.85 12.09 14.69
C GLU A 19 -2.30 10.63 14.69
N TYR A 20 -3.62 10.43 14.51
CA TYR A 20 -4.16 9.08 14.33
C TYR A 20 -4.13 8.70 12.85
N PRO A 21 -3.82 7.42 12.54
CA PRO A 21 -3.90 6.94 11.16
C PRO A 21 -5.33 7.03 10.62
N GLN A 22 -5.45 7.38 9.34
CA GLN A 22 -6.74 7.47 8.66
C GLN A 22 -7.02 6.25 7.79
N PHE A 23 -6.00 5.48 7.45
CA PHE A 23 -6.09 4.38 6.49
C PHE A 23 -5.64 3.08 7.12
N LEU A 24 -6.28 1.99 6.70
CA LEU A 24 -6.03 0.66 7.20
C LEU A 24 -5.91 -0.31 6.04
N ARG A 25 -4.95 -1.23 6.12
CA ARG A 25 -4.93 -2.41 5.25
C ARG A 25 -4.89 -3.64 6.13
N SER A 26 -5.84 -4.54 5.93
CA SER A 26 -5.89 -5.79 6.66
C SER A 26 -4.76 -6.71 6.26
N PRO A 27 -4.20 -7.51 7.20
CA PRO A 27 -3.17 -8.50 6.86
C PRO A 27 -3.66 -9.45 5.76
N PHE A 28 -2.77 -9.75 4.81
CA PHE A 28 -3.03 -10.65 3.68
C PHE A 28 -4.24 -10.22 2.82
N GLY A 29 -4.63 -8.96 2.88
CA GLY A 29 -5.81 -8.48 2.14
C GLY A 29 -7.13 -8.98 2.67
N SER A 30 -7.13 -9.61 3.84
CA SER A 30 -8.36 -10.17 4.44
C SER A 30 -9.24 -9.05 4.98
N THR A 31 -10.44 -8.92 4.42
CA THR A 31 -11.45 -8.01 4.92
C THR A 31 -12.40 -8.76 5.83
N GLN A 32 -12.50 -8.35 7.08
CA GLN A 32 -13.47 -8.91 8.01
C GLN A 32 -14.76 -8.10 7.91
N LYS A 33 -15.78 -8.69 7.33
CA LYS A 33 -17.05 -8.02 7.03
C LYS A 33 -17.72 -7.41 8.26
N ASN A 34 -17.48 -7.98 9.45
CA ASN A 34 -18.10 -7.55 10.69
C ASN A 34 -17.16 -6.75 11.57
N LEU A 35 -16.09 -6.20 11.01
CA LEU A 35 -15.12 -5.41 11.75
C LEU A 35 -15.65 -3.99 11.95
N ASP A 36 -16.63 -3.84 12.83
CA ASP A 36 -17.12 -2.53 13.24
C ASP A 36 -16.43 -2.14 14.53
N CYS A 37 -15.34 -1.43 14.41
CA CYS A 37 -14.58 -0.96 15.55
C CYS A 37 -14.95 0.47 15.93
N GLN A 38 -15.96 1.05 15.31
CA GLN A 38 -16.37 2.44 15.53
C GLN A 38 -15.20 3.41 15.36
N MET A 39 -14.31 3.10 14.44
CA MET A 39 -13.17 3.94 14.09
C MET A 39 -13.39 4.52 12.69
N ASN A 40 -13.10 5.80 12.54
CA ASN A 40 -13.20 6.48 11.26
C ASN A 40 -11.96 6.20 10.42
N MET A 41 -11.81 4.96 10.00
CA MET A 41 -10.70 4.55 9.13
C MET A 41 -11.22 4.05 7.80
N ILE A 42 -10.47 4.35 6.75
CA ILE A 42 -10.76 3.91 5.40
C ILE A 42 -9.87 2.72 5.09
N GLU A 43 -10.48 1.61 4.71
CA GLU A 43 -9.71 0.44 4.29
C GLU A 43 -9.20 0.65 2.87
N VAL A 44 -7.90 0.44 2.67
CA VAL A 44 -7.24 0.61 1.38
C VAL A 44 -6.68 -0.73 0.94
N LEU A 45 -7.10 -1.17 -0.24
CA LEU A 45 -6.57 -2.35 -0.89
C LEU A 45 -5.56 -1.93 -1.97
N TRP A 46 -5.48 -2.66 -3.06
CA TRP A 46 -4.52 -2.39 -4.12
C TRP A 46 -5.11 -2.77 -5.48
N ASP A 47 -4.47 -2.28 -6.52
CA ASP A 47 -4.87 -2.55 -7.91
C ASP A 47 -3.88 -3.47 -8.61
N VAL A 48 -2.60 -3.36 -8.29
CA VAL A 48 -1.55 -4.16 -8.93
C VAL A 48 -0.78 -4.92 -7.85
N ASP A 49 -0.79 -6.25 -7.94
CA ASP A 49 -0.07 -7.13 -7.03
C ASP A 49 0.88 -8.02 -7.85
N PRO A 50 2.17 -7.68 -7.91
CA PRO A 50 3.14 -8.51 -8.66
C PRO A 50 3.57 -9.76 -7.91
N ARG A 51 3.06 -10.00 -6.70
CA ARG A 51 3.44 -11.13 -5.83
C ARG A 51 4.95 -11.19 -5.59
N ASP A 52 5.51 -10.05 -5.26
CA ASP A 52 6.94 -9.85 -5.09
C ASP A 52 7.55 -10.75 -4.02
N TRP A 53 6.80 -11.02 -2.95
CA TRP A 53 7.20 -11.89 -1.86
C TRP A 53 7.37 -13.35 -2.31
N GLU A 54 6.60 -13.78 -3.30
CA GLU A 54 6.61 -15.15 -3.81
C GLU A 54 7.63 -15.30 -4.94
N VAL A 55 7.61 -14.40 -5.89
CA VAL A 55 8.46 -14.46 -7.09
C VAL A 55 9.93 -14.19 -6.75
N GLN A 56 10.19 -13.23 -5.90
CA GLN A 56 11.54 -12.83 -5.45
C GLN A 56 12.54 -12.67 -6.60
N ASN A 57 12.10 -12.00 -7.66
CA ASN A 57 12.90 -11.72 -8.84
C ASN A 57 12.59 -10.31 -9.33
N LYS A 58 13.58 -9.44 -9.28
CA LYS A 58 13.44 -8.03 -9.60
C LYS A 58 12.80 -7.81 -10.98
N GLU A 59 13.35 -8.45 -12.00
CA GLU A 59 12.90 -8.23 -13.38
C GLU A 59 11.46 -8.68 -13.60
N LYS A 60 11.08 -9.81 -13.02
CA LYS A 60 9.70 -10.31 -13.12
C LYS A 60 8.72 -9.39 -12.41
N VAL A 61 9.09 -8.88 -11.24
CA VAL A 61 8.25 -7.95 -10.48
C VAL A 61 8.08 -6.65 -11.26
N VAL A 62 9.18 -6.07 -11.77
CA VAL A 62 9.12 -4.84 -12.57
C VAL A 62 8.24 -5.06 -13.80
N ASN A 63 8.46 -6.14 -14.55
CA ASN A 63 7.69 -6.40 -15.77
C ASN A 63 6.20 -6.54 -15.50
N LYS A 64 5.84 -7.21 -14.41
CA LYS A 64 4.43 -7.39 -14.05
C LYS A 64 3.77 -6.04 -13.74
N VAL A 65 4.43 -5.21 -12.94
CA VAL A 65 3.91 -3.89 -12.60
C VAL A 65 3.79 -3.02 -13.86
N MET A 66 4.85 -2.97 -14.67
CA MET A 66 4.86 -2.13 -15.87
C MET A 66 3.83 -2.55 -16.90
N THR A 67 3.48 -3.84 -16.93
CA THR A 67 2.45 -4.35 -17.84
C THR A 67 1.04 -3.96 -17.39
N ASP A 68 0.78 -4.00 -16.10
CA ASP A 68 -0.57 -3.90 -15.55
C ASP A 68 -0.94 -2.51 -15.06
N VAL A 69 0.02 -1.65 -14.73
CA VAL A 69 -0.23 -0.37 -14.06
C VAL A 69 -0.98 0.60 -14.96
N LYS A 70 -1.90 1.33 -14.35
CA LYS A 70 -2.69 2.40 -14.98
C LYS A 70 -2.70 3.61 -14.05
N ASP A 71 -3.04 4.76 -14.62
CA ASP A 71 -3.20 5.98 -13.86
C ASP A 71 -4.24 5.80 -12.74
N GLY A 72 -3.87 6.22 -11.54
CA GLY A 72 -4.73 6.08 -10.36
C GLY A 72 -4.54 4.79 -9.58
N ASP A 73 -3.66 3.88 -10.03
CA ASP A 73 -3.47 2.59 -9.38
C ASP A 73 -2.65 2.69 -8.10
N ILE A 74 -2.94 1.77 -7.19
CA ILE A 74 -2.14 1.49 -6.00
C ILE A 74 -1.38 0.19 -6.24
N ILE A 75 -0.06 0.25 -6.11
CA ILE A 75 0.83 -0.89 -6.33
C ILE A 75 1.21 -1.47 -4.96
N LEU A 76 1.03 -2.78 -4.79
CA LEU A 76 1.38 -3.49 -3.57
C LEU A 76 2.77 -4.08 -3.68
N LEU A 77 3.65 -3.73 -2.74
CA LEU A 77 4.97 -4.34 -2.59
C LEU A 77 5.20 -4.64 -1.11
N HIS A 78 6.10 -5.56 -0.84
CA HIS A 78 6.43 -5.97 0.53
C HIS A 78 7.88 -5.62 0.86
N ASP A 79 8.11 -5.16 2.08
CA ASP A 79 9.46 -4.96 2.58
C ASP A 79 10.09 -6.31 3.00
N GLY A 80 11.35 -6.29 3.36
CA GLY A 80 12.05 -7.48 3.82
C GLY A 80 12.65 -8.36 2.74
N TYR A 81 12.47 -8.03 1.46
CA TYR A 81 13.05 -8.77 0.33
C TYR A 81 13.88 -7.81 -0.51
N ASP A 82 15.15 -8.15 -0.74
CA ASP A 82 16.04 -7.31 -1.57
C ASP A 82 15.48 -7.13 -2.97
N SER A 83 14.93 -8.18 -3.56
CA SER A 83 14.33 -8.11 -4.89
C SER A 83 13.17 -7.12 -4.97
N SER A 84 12.36 -7.04 -3.92
CA SER A 84 11.23 -6.09 -3.86
C SER A 84 11.74 -4.66 -3.77
N MET A 85 12.76 -4.41 -2.97
CA MET A 85 13.37 -3.09 -2.82
C MET A 85 13.97 -2.62 -4.15
N LEU A 86 14.75 -3.47 -4.80
CA LEU A 86 15.37 -3.14 -6.08
C LEU A 86 14.31 -2.91 -7.17
N ALA A 87 13.26 -3.72 -7.17
CA ALA A 87 12.15 -3.54 -8.08
C ALA A 87 11.43 -2.21 -7.84
N ALA A 88 11.23 -1.84 -6.58
CA ALA A 88 10.58 -0.56 -6.25
C ALA A 88 11.34 0.62 -6.81
N PHE A 89 12.66 0.64 -6.67
CA PHE A 89 13.49 1.73 -7.21
C PHE A 89 13.34 1.82 -8.73
N GLU A 90 13.40 0.71 -9.43
CA GLU A 90 13.28 0.72 -10.90
C GLU A 90 11.86 1.09 -11.34
N ILE A 91 10.83 0.61 -10.66
CA ILE A 91 9.44 0.96 -10.98
C ILE A 91 9.24 2.47 -10.83
N ILE A 92 9.73 3.05 -9.74
CA ILE A 92 9.62 4.50 -9.53
C ILE A 92 10.29 5.26 -10.65
N ASP A 93 11.53 4.91 -10.99
CA ASP A 93 12.27 5.60 -12.04
C ASP A 93 11.56 5.49 -13.40
N ARG A 94 11.09 4.30 -13.75
CA ARG A 94 10.44 4.07 -15.04
C ARG A 94 9.09 4.77 -15.15
N LEU A 95 8.29 4.75 -14.09
CA LEU A 95 6.99 5.42 -14.11
C LEU A 95 7.14 6.94 -14.11
N GLN A 96 8.08 7.49 -13.36
CA GLN A 96 8.35 8.92 -13.42
C GLN A 96 8.82 9.34 -14.81
N ALA A 97 9.64 8.53 -15.46
CA ALA A 97 10.08 8.81 -16.83
C ALA A 97 8.92 8.79 -17.84
N GLN A 98 7.83 8.09 -17.52
CA GLN A 98 6.62 8.06 -18.35
C GLN A 98 5.62 9.18 -17.99
N GLY A 99 5.97 10.03 -17.03
CA GLY A 99 5.10 11.15 -16.64
C GLY A 99 4.18 10.87 -15.48
N TYR A 100 4.28 9.70 -14.85
CA TYR A 100 3.51 9.41 -13.64
C TYR A 100 4.05 10.21 -12.46
N GLU A 101 3.14 10.58 -11.57
CA GLU A 101 3.47 11.20 -10.31
C GLU A 101 3.08 10.25 -9.17
N PHE A 102 3.97 10.09 -8.19
CA PHE A 102 3.67 9.30 -7.00
C PHE A 102 3.11 10.22 -5.92
N VAL A 103 1.98 9.83 -5.37
CA VAL A 103 1.29 10.61 -4.35
C VAL A 103 0.95 9.73 -3.16
N THR A 104 0.66 10.35 -2.04
CA THR A 104 0.14 9.64 -0.87
C THR A 104 -1.30 9.22 -1.10
N VAL A 105 -1.76 8.22 -0.34
CA VAL A 105 -3.09 7.64 -0.51
C VAL A 105 -4.20 8.67 -0.34
N ASP A 106 -4.05 9.60 0.62
CA ASP A 106 -5.04 10.65 0.84
C ASP A 106 -5.21 11.54 -0.38
N LYS A 107 -4.12 11.91 -1.04
CA LYS A 107 -4.19 12.68 -2.28
C LYS A 107 -4.87 11.90 -3.40
N LEU A 108 -4.54 10.62 -3.51
CA LEU A 108 -5.12 9.78 -4.57
C LEU A 108 -6.63 9.64 -4.40
N ILE A 109 -7.11 9.47 -3.18
CA ILE A 109 -8.53 9.22 -2.90
C ILE A 109 -9.33 10.52 -2.86
N PHE A 110 -8.80 11.58 -2.26
CA PHE A 110 -9.58 12.78 -1.96
C PHE A 110 -9.33 13.96 -2.88
N GLU A 111 -8.17 14.09 -3.50
CA GLU A 111 -7.76 15.30 -4.22
C GLU A 111 -7.71 15.14 -5.73
N LEU A 112 -7.57 13.91 -6.24
CA LEU A 112 -7.51 13.67 -7.67
C LEU A 112 -8.91 13.45 -8.23
N PRO A 113 -9.21 14.03 -9.40
CA PRO A 113 -10.51 13.85 -10.04
C PRO A 113 -10.77 12.41 -10.47
#